data_d16329c5837ee13f97efb5ff9ad6961c
#
_entry.id   d16329c5837ee13f97efb5ff9ad6961c
#
_cell.length_a   1.000
_cell.length_b   1.000
_cell.length_c   1.000
_cell.angle_alpha   90.00
_cell.angle_beta   90.00
_cell.angle_gamma   90.00
#
_symmetry.space_group_name_H-M   'P 1'
#
loop_
_entity.id
_entity.type
_entity.pdbx_description
1 polymer ?
#
loop_
_entity_poly.entity_id
_entity_poly.type
_entity_poly.pdbx_seq_one_letter_code
_entity_poly.pdbx_strand_id
1 'polypeptide(L)'
;MGELETEEQRTRTEVATYLRDLADQLDADGPVTLELGGERVNLDPVDPITFKLEGESDWSEGDVEAKQSIEFELVWWREAQTAEEGTLDVETRSP
;
A
#
# COMPACT_ATOMS: atom_id res chain seq x y z
N MET A 1 8.85 6.61 11.62
CA MET A 1 8.10 6.41 10.52
C MET A 1 8.54 5.20 9.76
N GLY A 2 7.68 4.53 9.14
CA GLY A 2 8.00 3.32 8.44
C GLY A 2 7.65 3.42 6.96
N GLU A 3 8.45 2.77 6.17
CA GLU A 3 8.22 2.75 4.75
C GLU A 3 8.58 1.38 4.21
N LEU A 4 7.74 0.85 3.34
CA LEU A 4 8.01 -0.40 2.67
C LEU A 4 7.94 -0.18 1.17
N GLU A 5 9.02 -0.48 0.50
CA GLU A 5 9.03 -0.40 -0.94
C GLU A 5 9.82 -1.58 -1.43
N THR A 6 9.15 -2.55 -2.02
CA THR A 6 9.81 -3.77 -2.43
C THR A 6 9.15 -4.32 -3.67
N GLU A 7 9.87 -5.16 -4.35
CA GLU A 7 9.46 -5.68 -5.63
C GLU A 7 9.91 -7.11 -5.74
N GLU A 8 9.00 -8.02 -6.03
CA GLU A 8 9.33 -9.43 -6.17
C GLU A 8 8.47 -10.06 -7.24
N GLN A 9 9.01 -11.06 -7.90
CA GLN A 9 8.24 -11.84 -8.86
C GLN A 9 7.53 -12.95 -8.14
N ARG A 10 6.23 -13.02 -8.31
CA ARG A 10 5.40 -14.03 -7.65
C ARG A 10 4.39 -14.58 -8.63
N THR A 11 3.85 -15.73 -8.34
CA THR A 11 2.81 -16.30 -9.19
C THR A 11 1.51 -15.54 -8.98
N ARG A 12 0.61 -15.69 -9.94
CA ARG A 12 -0.70 -15.07 -9.85
C ARG A 12 -1.43 -15.49 -8.58
N THR A 13 -1.32 -16.77 -8.22
CA THR A 13 -1.98 -17.30 -7.03
C THR A 13 -1.38 -16.72 -5.75
N GLU A 14 -0.07 -16.59 -5.72
CA GLU A 14 0.58 -16.00 -4.55
C GLU A 14 0.19 -14.56 -4.35
N VAL A 15 0.09 -13.81 -5.45
CA VAL A 15 -0.35 -12.43 -5.37
C VAL A 15 -1.78 -12.35 -4.86
N ALA A 16 -2.65 -13.23 -5.37
CA ALA A 16 -4.04 -13.24 -4.92
C ALA A 16 -4.14 -13.53 -3.43
N THR A 17 -3.34 -14.45 -2.94
CA THR A 17 -3.33 -14.77 -1.51
C THR A 17 -2.90 -13.58 -0.68
N TYR A 18 -1.88 -12.88 -1.15
CA TYR A 18 -1.39 -11.71 -0.45
C TYR A 18 -2.48 -10.62 -0.39
N LEU A 19 -3.17 -10.41 -1.49
CA LEU A 19 -4.20 -9.37 -1.54
C LEU A 19 -5.40 -9.74 -0.67
N ARG A 20 -5.74 -11.03 -0.60
CA ARG A 20 -6.82 -11.46 0.28
C ARG A 20 -6.45 -11.21 1.73
N ASP A 21 -5.21 -11.47 2.09
CA ASP A 21 -4.76 -11.23 3.45
C ASP A 21 -4.83 -9.74 3.79
N LEU A 22 -4.43 -8.89 2.84
CA LEU A 22 -4.52 -7.45 3.05
C LEU A 22 -5.98 -7.02 3.22
N ALA A 23 -6.86 -7.56 2.40
CA ALA A 23 -8.28 -7.24 2.50
C ALA A 23 -8.84 -7.67 3.86
N ASP A 24 -8.43 -8.84 4.34
CA ASP A 24 -8.89 -9.33 5.64
C ASP A 24 -8.41 -8.41 6.76
N GLN A 25 -7.19 -7.95 6.68
CA GLN A 25 -6.67 -7.03 7.70
C GLN A 25 -7.43 -5.71 7.69
N LEU A 26 -7.74 -5.20 6.50
CA LEU A 26 -8.52 -3.96 6.42
C LEU A 26 -9.90 -4.13 7.00
N ASP A 27 -10.50 -5.30 6.78
CA ASP A 27 -11.85 -5.55 7.25
C ASP A 27 -11.89 -5.78 8.76
N ALA A 28 -10.79 -6.15 9.34
CA ALA A 28 -10.72 -6.41 10.76
C ALA A 28 -10.70 -5.15 11.62
N ASP A 29 -10.58 -4.00 10.99
CA ASP A 29 -10.65 -2.72 11.72
C ASP A 29 -9.54 -2.57 12.74
N GLY A 30 -8.35 -2.92 12.38
CA GLY A 30 -7.20 -2.78 13.26
C GLY A 30 -5.98 -2.41 12.44
N PRO A 31 -4.80 -2.56 13.03
CA PRO A 31 -3.58 -2.24 12.30
C PRO A 31 -3.39 -3.19 11.13
N VAL A 32 -2.72 -2.70 10.13
CA VAL A 32 -2.40 -3.48 8.94
C VAL A 32 -0.89 -3.63 8.87
N THR A 33 -0.43 -4.85 8.69
CA THR A 33 0.98 -5.13 8.53
C THR A 33 1.23 -5.52 7.09
N LEU A 34 2.12 -4.79 6.43
CA LEU A 34 2.59 -5.14 5.10
C LEU A 34 3.94 -5.80 5.23
N GLU A 35 4.10 -6.94 4.58
CA GLU A 35 5.35 -7.67 4.65
C GLU A 35 5.64 -8.32 3.31
N LEU A 36 6.79 -8.05 2.75
CA LEU A 36 7.17 -8.62 1.48
C LEU A 36 8.68 -8.56 1.37
N GLY A 37 9.28 -9.67 0.97
CA GLY A 37 10.72 -9.70 0.74
C GLY A 37 11.55 -9.43 1.98
N GLY A 38 11.06 -9.76 3.14
CA GLY A 38 11.78 -9.51 4.38
C GLY A 38 11.59 -8.13 4.94
N GLU A 39 10.85 -7.29 4.24
CA GLU A 39 10.54 -5.94 4.72
C GLU A 39 9.17 -5.93 5.37
N ARG A 40 9.00 -5.07 6.34
CA ARG A 40 7.74 -5.00 7.08
C ARG A 40 7.44 -3.57 7.50
N VAL A 41 6.19 -3.18 7.39
CA VAL A 41 5.72 -1.91 7.93
C VAL A 41 4.33 -2.09 8.51
N ASN A 42 4.08 -1.45 9.64
CA ASN A 42 2.78 -1.47 10.28
C ASN A 42 2.09 -0.14 10.06
N LEU A 43 0.83 -0.20 9.67
CA LEU A 43 0.05 0.98 9.35
C LEU A 43 -1.27 0.90 10.08
N ASP A 44 -1.94 2.03 10.17
CA ASP A 44 -3.18 2.11 10.92
C ASP A 44 -4.21 2.87 10.10
N PRO A 45 -4.84 2.21 9.13
CA PRO A 45 -5.79 2.89 8.25
C PRO A 45 -7.02 3.36 8.99
N VAL A 46 -7.47 4.56 8.65
CA VAL A 46 -8.68 5.12 9.22
C VAL A 46 -9.50 5.75 8.11
N ASP A 47 -10.80 5.74 8.28
CA ASP A 47 -11.68 6.35 7.29
C ASP A 47 -11.56 7.87 7.33
N PRO A 48 -11.74 8.53 6.22
CA PRO A 48 -11.95 7.93 4.90
C PRO A 48 -10.64 7.58 4.24
N ILE A 49 -10.69 6.61 3.35
CA ILE A 49 -9.52 6.18 2.60
C ILE A 49 -9.74 6.52 1.13
N THR A 50 -8.77 7.20 0.54
CA THR A 50 -8.79 7.45 -0.89
C THR A 50 -8.20 6.23 -1.58
N PHE A 51 -8.95 5.64 -2.48
CA PHE A 51 -8.53 4.45 -3.20
C PHE A 51 -8.30 4.81 -4.66
N LYS A 52 -7.09 4.63 -5.13
CA LYS A 52 -6.77 4.88 -6.53
C LYS A 52 -6.43 3.57 -7.20
N LEU A 53 -6.91 3.40 -8.42
CA LEU A 53 -6.68 2.18 -9.17
C LEU A 53 -6.31 2.55 -10.60
N GLU A 54 -5.25 1.95 -11.09
CA GLU A 54 -4.77 2.24 -12.43
C GLU A 54 -4.43 0.94 -13.13
N GLY A 55 -4.90 0.77 -14.35
CA GLY A 55 -4.58 -0.38 -15.16
C GLY A 55 -4.03 0.08 -16.50
N GLU A 56 -3.09 -0.64 -17.02
CA GLU A 56 -2.42 -0.22 -18.24
C GLU A 56 -2.03 -1.40 -19.10
N SER A 57 -2.15 -1.26 -20.40
CA SER A 57 -1.67 -2.26 -21.34
C SER A 57 -0.90 -1.51 -22.42
N ASP A 58 0.36 -1.83 -22.58
CA ASP A 58 1.24 -1.10 -23.46
C ASP A 58 2.00 -2.04 -24.37
N TRP A 59 1.83 -1.86 -25.68
CA TRP A 59 2.56 -2.64 -26.66
C TRP A 59 2.59 -1.87 -27.97
N SER A 60 3.55 -2.18 -28.82
CA SER A 60 3.69 -1.56 -30.12
C SER A 60 3.58 -2.61 -31.20
N GLU A 61 3.21 -2.15 -32.38
CA GLU A 61 3.11 -3.04 -33.51
C GLU A 61 4.46 -3.69 -33.74
N GLY A 62 4.47 -5.00 -33.89
CA GLY A 62 5.72 -5.73 -34.05
C GLY A 62 6.26 -6.31 -32.76
N ASP A 63 5.74 -5.87 -31.63
CA ASP A 63 6.16 -6.47 -30.36
C ASP A 63 5.59 -7.86 -30.21
N VAL A 64 6.37 -8.75 -29.62
CA VAL A 64 5.87 -10.09 -29.31
C VAL A 64 5.30 -10.15 -27.91
N GLU A 65 5.53 -9.14 -27.11
CA GLU A 65 5.03 -9.08 -25.75
C GLU A 65 4.44 -7.72 -25.46
N ALA A 66 3.39 -7.70 -24.67
CA ALA A 66 2.81 -6.46 -24.18
C ALA A 66 3.06 -6.37 -22.69
N LYS A 67 3.41 -5.17 -22.22
CA LYS A 67 3.55 -4.94 -20.80
C LYS A 67 2.21 -4.49 -20.26
N GLN A 68 1.74 -5.17 -19.22
CA GLN A 68 0.50 -4.80 -18.58
C GLN A 68 0.73 -4.64 -17.10
N SER A 69 -0.01 -3.76 -16.47
CA SER A 69 0.16 -3.52 -15.06
C SER A 69 -1.13 -3.10 -14.40
N ILE A 70 -1.20 -3.39 -13.12
CA ILE A 70 -2.25 -2.91 -12.24
C ILE A 70 -1.56 -2.27 -11.06
N GLU A 71 -1.94 -1.04 -10.74
CA GLU A 71 -1.41 -0.36 -9.57
C GLU A 71 -2.57 0.16 -8.76
N PHE A 72 -2.46 0.07 -7.44
CA PHE A 72 -3.46 0.69 -6.60
C PHE A 72 -2.78 1.34 -5.42
N GLU A 73 -3.44 2.34 -4.87
CA GLU A 73 -2.90 3.10 -3.77
C GLU A 73 -4.03 3.42 -2.81
N LEU A 74 -3.77 3.25 -1.53
CA LEU A 74 -4.70 3.59 -0.47
C LEU A 74 -4.05 4.70 0.34
N VAL A 75 -4.75 5.80 0.50
CA VAL A 75 -4.20 6.96 1.21
C VAL A 75 -5.19 7.41 2.25
N TRP A 76 -4.71 7.64 3.45
CA TRP A 76 -5.52 8.16 4.54
C TRP A 76 -4.65 9.04 5.41
N TRP A 77 -5.30 9.84 6.25
CA TRP A 77 -4.61 10.72 7.15
C TRP A 77 -5.06 10.39 8.57
N ARG A 78 -4.12 10.21 9.44
CA ARG A 78 -4.44 9.96 10.84
C ARG A 78 -3.69 10.96 11.70
N GLU A 79 -4.21 11.14 12.88
CA GLU A 79 -3.60 12.05 13.82
C GLU A 79 -2.28 11.48 14.30
N ALA A 80 -1.22 12.25 14.24
CA ALA A 80 0.07 11.77 14.72
C ALA A 80 0.06 11.76 16.24
N GLN A 81 0.58 10.71 16.80
CA GLN A 81 0.65 10.60 18.25
C GLN A 81 1.85 11.35 18.75
N THR A 82 1.69 11.96 19.89
CA THR A 82 2.80 12.65 20.48
C THR A 82 3.96 11.74 20.69
N ALA A 83 3.71 10.53 21.00
CA ALA A 83 4.82 9.62 21.20
C ALA A 83 5.63 9.42 19.97
N GLU A 84 5.02 9.62 18.87
CA GLU A 84 5.71 9.45 17.69
C GLU A 84 6.42 10.62 17.28
N GLU A 85 5.95 11.66 17.59
CA GLU A 85 6.50 12.70 17.14
C GLU A 85 7.07 13.39 17.88
N GLY A 86 7.15 13.11 18.24
CA GLY A 86 7.68 13.86 18.93
C GLY A 86 7.51 15.14 18.53
N THR A 87 7.08 15.55 18.14
CA THR A 87 6.82 16.55 17.80
C THR A 87 6.42 17.23 17.31
N LEU A 88 6.21 17.52 17.10
CA LEU A 88 5.67 18.20 16.64
C LEU A 88 5.39 18.67 16.09
N ASP A 89 5.67 18.85 15.89
CA ASP A 89 5.35 19.41 15.25
C ASP A 89 4.61 19.58 14.82
N VAL A 90 4.14 19.37 15.02
CA VAL A 90 3.32 19.42 14.63
C VAL A 90 2.88 20.27 14.11
N GLU A 91 2.77 20.79 13.87
CA GLU A 91 2.36 21.57 13.41
C GLU A 91 2.28 21.73 12.45
N THR A 92 2.38 21.64 12.15
CA THR A 92 2.34 21.82 11.20
C THR A 92 1.87 21.11 10.36
N ARG A 93 1.56 20.58 10.17
CA ARG A 93 1.08 19.95 9.40
C ARG A 93 -0.07 20.00 9.23
N SER A 94 -0.56 20.26 9.07
CA SER A 94 -1.61 20.28 9.01
C SER A 94 -2.14 20.27 8.33
N PRO A 95 -2.63 20.02 8.04
CA PRO A 95 -3.39 19.97 7.18
C PRO A 95 -4.30 20.28 7.00
#